data_c5ffc0ac1e82b16d85cde74a7cf399c6
#
_entry.id   c5ffc0ac1e82b16d85cde74a7cf399c6
#
_cell.length_a   1.000
_cell.length_b   1.000
_cell.length_c   1.000
_cell.angle_alpha   90.00
_cell.angle_beta   90.00
_cell.angle_gamma   90.00
#
_symmetry.space_group_name_H-M   'P 1'
#
loop_
_entity.id
_entity.type
_entity.pdbx_description
1 polymer ?
#
loop_
_entity_poly.entity_id
_entity_poly.type
_entity_poly.pdbx_seq_one_letter_code
_entity_poly.pdbx_strand_id
1 'polypeptide(L)'
;MSTVMLQHNQISLALHQVREGTGRALLLLHGLGDSAEQISKLDVKWNGPVWALDFTGHGQSTVPRGGGYSCEILMADADIALRHLGEATVLGRGLGAYIAFLLSGARPTLVRGAILLDGPGLAGGSIHATSNTEINDIGERAGQTPDPWALIELSRDARPPTYTTTFARLAANGSGLDEPIAVACKVAPPWVEAIAAEPGVITDISMQDALDMYAAL
;
A
#
# COMPACT_ATOMS: atom_id res chain seq x y z
N MET A 1 -4.30 -9.35 -18.79
CA MET A 1 -4.61 -8.95 -17.41
C MET A 1 -6.04 -9.37 -17.13
N SER A 2 -6.29 -10.23 -16.16
CA SER A 2 -7.65 -10.59 -15.73
C SER A 2 -7.97 -9.80 -14.45
N THR A 3 -9.26 -9.52 -14.23
CA THR A 3 -9.70 -8.73 -13.07
C THR A 3 -10.71 -9.53 -12.26
N VAL A 4 -10.51 -9.58 -10.95
CA VAL A 4 -11.46 -10.15 -9.99
C VAL A 4 -12.05 -9.00 -9.18
N MET A 5 -13.38 -8.94 -9.07
CA MET A 5 -14.06 -7.97 -8.22
C MET A 5 -14.30 -8.56 -6.84
N LEU A 6 -13.62 -8.01 -5.84
CA LEU A 6 -13.75 -8.42 -4.45
C LEU A 6 -14.78 -7.52 -3.74
N GLN A 7 -15.59 -8.11 -2.86
CA GLN A 7 -16.61 -7.36 -2.12
C GLN A 7 -16.14 -7.05 -0.69
N HIS A 8 -16.22 -5.78 -0.33
CA HIS A 8 -16.01 -5.29 1.03
C HIS A 8 -17.25 -4.46 1.43
N ASN A 9 -18.26 -5.11 2.01
CA ASN A 9 -19.58 -4.51 2.27
C ASN A 9 -20.22 -3.96 0.97
N GLN A 10 -20.36 -2.64 0.87
CA GLN A 10 -20.90 -1.95 -0.31
C GLN A 10 -19.83 -1.54 -1.33
N ILE A 11 -18.56 -1.78 -1.01
CA ILE A 11 -17.43 -1.46 -1.86
C ILE A 11 -17.06 -2.68 -2.69
N SER A 12 -16.87 -2.49 -3.98
CA SER A 12 -16.32 -3.47 -4.91
C SER A 12 -14.91 -3.05 -5.28
N LEU A 13 -13.94 -3.92 -5.00
CA LEU A 13 -12.52 -3.67 -5.21
C LEU A 13 -12.04 -4.44 -6.44
N ALA A 14 -11.34 -3.77 -7.34
CA ALA A 14 -10.75 -4.39 -8.52
C ALA A 14 -9.34 -4.91 -8.20
N LEU A 15 -9.18 -6.22 -8.19
CA LEU A 15 -7.90 -6.91 -8.06
C LEU A 15 -7.50 -7.48 -9.42
N HIS A 16 -6.38 -7.00 -9.95
CA HIS A 16 -5.91 -7.33 -11.30
C HIS A 16 -4.76 -8.33 -11.26
N GLN A 17 -4.91 -9.45 -11.94
CA GLN A 17 -3.80 -10.36 -12.19
C GLN A 17 -2.92 -9.80 -13.31
N VAL A 18 -1.76 -9.30 -12.93
CA VAL A 18 -0.77 -8.70 -13.84
C VAL A 18 0.00 -9.78 -14.59
N ARG A 19 0.38 -10.83 -13.86
CA ARG A 19 1.16 -11.96 -14.39
C ARG A 19 0.80 -13.24 -13.65
N GLU A 20 0.71 -14.33 -14.38
CA GLU A 20 0.62 -15.68 -13.82
C GLU A 20 1.98 -16.15 -13.29
N GLY A 21 1.95 -17.14 -12.40
CA GLY A 21 3.14 -17.73 -11.83
C GLY A 21 2.79 -18.86 -10.87
N THR A 22 3.80 -19.54 -10.36
CA THR A 22 3.65 -20.60 -9.36
C THR A 22 4.34 -20.24 -8.06
N GLY A 23 3.66 -20.46 -6.95
CA GLY A 23 4.16 -20.12 -5.62
C GLY A 23 3.46 -18.92 -5.00
N ARG A 24 4.12 -18.26 -4.06
CA ARG A 24 3.55 -17.15 -3.30
C ARG A 24 3.29 -15.92 -4.17
N ALA A 25 2.13 -15.30 -3.96
CA ALA A 25 1.74 -14.10 -4.67
C ALA A 25 2.59 -12.87 -4.28
N LEU A 26 2.79 -11.97 -5.25
CA LEU A 26 3.23 -10.59 -5.01
C LEU A 26 2.03 -9.66 -5.20
N LEU A 27 1.66 -8.93 -4.16
CA LEU A 27 0.60 -7.93 -4.18
C LEU A 27 1.22 -6.54 -4.33
N LEU A 28 0.83 -5.82 -5.38
CA LEU A 28 1.24 -4.46 -5.68
C LEU A 28 0.19 -3.46 -5.21
N LEU A 29 0.61 -2.43 -4.47
CA LEU A 29 -0.22 -1.37 -3.92
C LEU A 29 0.28 0.00 -4.44
N HIS A 30 -0.56 0.70 -5.19
CA HIS A 30 -0.22 1.93 -5.90
C HIS A 30 -0.14 3.17 -5.00
N GLY A 31 0.46 4.26 -5.52
CA GLY A 31 0.54 5.56 -4.85
C GLY A 31 -0.76 6.36 -4.91
N LEU A 32 -0.80 7.47 -4.17
CA LEU A 32 -1.94 8.38 -4.15
C LEU A 32 -2.19 8.95 -5.56
N GLY A 33 -3.41 8.81 -6.05
CA GLY A 33 -3.80 9.26 -7.39
C GLY A 33 -3.37 8.35 -8.55
N ASP A 34 -2.60 7.28 -8.26
CA ASP A 34 -2.25 6.25 -9.23
C ASP A 34 -3.37 5.18 -9.33
N SER A 35 -3.10 4.08 -10.01
CA SER A 35 -3.96 2.89 -10.09
C SER A 35 -3.12 1.61 -10.22
N ALA A 36 -3.78 0.47 -10.21
CA ALA A 36 -3.18 -0.83 -10.50
C ALA A 36 -2.44 -0.84 -11.86
N GLU A 37 -2.97 -0.14 -12.86
CA GLU A 37 -2.31 -0.03 -14.17
C GLU A 37 -0.94 0.64 -14.08
N GLN A 38 -0.81 1.74 -13.31
CA GLN A 38 0.47 2.44 -13.19
C GLN A 38 1.49 1.61 -12.42
N ILE A 39 1.12 1.00 -11.29
CA ILE A 39 2.08 0.22 -10.51
C ILE A 39 2.48 -1.08 -11.22
N SER A 40 1.62 -1.62 -12.06
CA SER A 40 1.93 -2.81 -12.87
C SER A 40 3.04 -2.60 -13.90
N LYS A 41 3.41 -1.34 -14.18
CA LYS A 41 4.52 -0.99 -15.08
C LYS A 41 5.90 -1.10 -14.41
N LEU A 42 5.95 -1.37 -13.10
CA LEU A 42 7.20 -1.67 -12.42
C LEU A 42 7.80 -2.97 -12.97
N ASP A 43 9.09 -2.93 -13.30
CA ASP A 43 9.83 -4.13 -13.68
C ASP A 43 10.18 -4.93 -12.42
N VAL A 44 9.27 -5.83 -12.03
CA VAL A 44 9.47 -6.71 -10.87
C VAL A 44 9.82 -8.13 -11.33
N LYS A 45 10.94 -8.65 -10.86
CA LYS A 45 11.30 -10.05 -11.05
C LYS A 45 10.74 -10.86 -9.88
N TRP A 46 9.68 -11.63 -10.15
CA TRP A 46 9.01 -12.47 -9.16
C TRP A 46 8.52 -13.76 -9.83
N ASN A 47 8.77 -14.91 -9.23
CA ASN A 47 8.39 -16.19 -9.85
C ASN A 47 6.91 -16.54 -9.67
N GLY A 48 6.32 -16.09 -8.56
CA GLY A 48 4.90 -16.29 -8.28
C GLY A 48 3.97 -15.39 -9.10
N PRO A 49 2.66 -15.55 -8.93
CA PRO A 49 1.68 -14.67 -9.55
C PRO A 49 1.82 -13.23 -9.01
N VAL A 50 1.66 -12.25 -9.91
CA VAL A 50 1.72 -10.82 -9.56
C VAL A 50 0.32 -10.23 -9.70
N TRP A 51 -0.13 -9.58 -8.65
CA TRP A 51 -1.43 -8.96 -8.55
C TRP A 51 -1.31 -7.49 -8.20
N ALA A 52 -2.21 -6.65 -8.68
CA ALA A 52 -2.27 -5.22 -8.36
C ALA A 52 -3.68 -4.85 -7.94
N LEU A 53 -3.82 -4.13 -6.83
CA LEU A 53 -5.09 -3.68 -6.29
C LEU A 53 -5.35 -2.23 -6.67
N ASP A 54 -6.56 -1.94 -7.17
CA ASP A 54 -7.09 -0.59 -7.15
C ASP A 54 -7.74 -0.34 -5.78
N PHE A 55 -7.25 0.66 -5.04
CA PHE A 55 -7.86 1.08 -3.79
C PHE A 55 -9.24 1.70 -4.01
N THR A 56 -10.09 1.69 -3.00
CA THR A 56 -11.34 2.47 -2.97
C THR A 56 -11.09 3.90 -3.45
N GLY A 57 -11.92 4.39 -4.36
CA GLY A 57 -11.78 5.73 -4.97
C GLY A 57 -10.75 5.83 -6.10
N HIS A 58 -10.12 4.72 -6.50
CA HIS A 58 -9.10 4.69 -7.55
C HIS A 58 -9.41 3.60 -8.61
N GLY A 59 -8.87 3.78 -9.81
CA GLY A 59 -8.95 2.81 -10.90
C GLY A 59 -10.36 2.31 -11.19
N GLN A 60 -10.56 1.00 -11.11
CA GLN A 60 -11.85 0.34 -11.35
C GLN A 60 -12.61 -0.01 -10.06
N SER A 61 -12.08 0.36 -8.90
CA SER A 61 -12.74 0.15 -7.61
C SER A 61 -13.86 1.18 -7.39
N THR A 62 -14.77 0.87 -6.48
CA THR A 62 -15.91 1.74 -6.15
C THR A 62 -15.44 3.12 -5.68
N VAL A 63 -16.12 4.15 -6.14
CA VAL A 63 -16.02 5.52 -5.63
C VAL A 63 -17.19 5.75 -4.68
N PRO A 64 -16.97 5.84 -3.35
CA PRO A 64 -18.04 6.13 -2.39
C PRO A 64 -18.54 7.58 -2.55
N ARG A 65 -19.80 7.80 -2.22
CA ARG A 65 -20.35 9.15 -2.26
C ARG A 65 -19.94 9.94 -1.00
N GLY A 66 -19.36 11.12 -1.22
CA GLY A 66 -19.07 12.07 -0.14
C GLY A 66 -17.76 11.87 0.60
N GLY A 67 -16.79 11.15 0.03
CA GLY A 67 -15.47 10.99 0.65
C GLY A 67 -15.46 9.98 1.81
N GLY A 68 -14.65 10.25 2.83
CA GLY A 68 -14.48 9.39 4.01
C GLY A 68 -13.29 8.43 3.88
N TYR A 69 -12.26 8.83 3.15
CA TYR A 69 -11.05 8.03 2.96
C TYR A 69 -10.08 8.20 4.14
N SER A 70 -9.54 7.08 4.61
CA SER A 70 -8.41 7.03 5.54
C SER A 70 -7.47 5.88 5.18
N CYS A 71 -6.25 5.93 5.71
CA CYS A 71 -5.29 4.85 5.49
C CYS A 71 -5.77 3.51 6.07
N GLU A 72 -6.57 3.53 7.14
CA GLU A 72 -7.14 2.31 7.73
C GLU A 72 -8.20 1.67 6.80
N ILE A 73 -8.98 2.47 6.09
CA ILE A 73 -9.93 1.95 5.08
C ILE A 73 -9.16 1.31 3.93
N LEU A 74 -8.11 1.96 3.42
CA LEU A 74 -7.29 1.39 2.36
C LEU A 74 -6.50 0.14 2.85
N MET A 75 -6.10 0.10 4.10
CA MET A 75 -5.53 -1.11 4.70
C MET A 75 -6.56 -2.25 4.72
N ALA A 76 -7.83 -1.95 5.01
CA ALA A 76 -8.90 -2.96 4.93
C ALA A 76 -9.13 -3.44 3.48
N ASP A 77 -9.03 -2.56 2.48
CA ASP A 77 -9.06 -2.96 1.06
C ASP A 77 -7.93 -3.96 0.74
N ALA A 78 -6.71 -3.64 1.19
CA ALA A 78 -5.55 -4.51 1.01
C ALA A 78 -5.68 -5.83 1.79
N ASP A 79 -6.32 -5.84 2.98
CA ASP A 79 -6.61 -7.05 3.75
C ASP A 79 -7.58 -7.98 3.00
N ILE A 80 -8.59 -7.43 2.32
CA ILE A 80 -9.51 -8.21 1.49
C ILE A 80 -8.76 -8.87 0.32
N ALA A 81 -7.88 -8.12 -0.36
CA ALA A 81 -7.03 -8.69 -1.41
C ALA A 81 -6.09 -9.77 -0.87
N LEU A 82 -5.44 -9.53 0.28
CA LEU A 82 -4.57 -10.49 0.92
C LEU A 82 -5.31 -11.78 1.29
N ARG A 83 -6.52 -11.69 1.84
CA ARG A 83 -7.35 -12.87 2.14
C ARG A 83 -7.72 -13.68 0.90
N HIS A 84 -7.94 -13.03 -0.24
CA HIS A 84 -8.20 -13.72 -1.50
C HIS A 84 -6.95 -14.46 -2.01
N LEU A 85 -5.76 -13.88 -1.83
CA LEU A 85 -4.49 -14.43 -2.28
C LEU A 85 -3.89 -15.46 -1.32
N GLY A 86 -4.26 -15.42 -0.04
CA GLY A 86 -3.59 -16.14 1.03
C GLY A 86 -2.31 -15.43 1.50
N GLU A 87 -1.20 -16.18 1.70
CA GLU A 87 0.09 -15.56 1.99
C GLU A 87 0.64 -14.81 0.78
N ALA A 88 1.12 -13.58 0.99
CA ALA A 88 1.70 -12.77 -0.08
C ALA A 88 2.89 -11.93 0.42
N THR A 89 3.84 -11.66 -0.48
CA THR A 89 4.75 -10.53 -0.32
C THR A 89 4.03 -9.29 -0.85
N VAL A 90 4.15 -8.16 -0.15
CA VAL A 90 3.43 -6.93 -0.49
C VAL A 90 4.43 -5.84 -0.85
N LEU A 91 4.30 -5.28 -2.05
CA LEU A 91 5.12 -4.16 -2.52
C LEU A 91 4.22 -2.95 -2.68
N GLY A 92 4.52 -1.89 -1.95
CA GLY A 92 3.80 -0.64 -2.01
C GLY A 92 4.65 0.53 -2.49
N ARG A 93 4.02 1.44 -3.23
CA ARG A 93 4.63 2.68 -3.70
C ARG A 93 3.90 3.89 -3.13
N GLY A 94 4.62 4.84 -2.52
CA GLY A 94 4.01 6.05 -1.99
C GLY A 94 2.98 5.79 -0.88
N LEU A 95 1.72 6.17 -1.11
CA LEU A 95 0.61 5.81 -0.22
C LEU A 95 0.54 4.29 -0.02
N GLY A 96 0.65 3.52 -1.11
CA GLY A 96 0.65 2.05 -1.05
C GLY A 96 1.79 1.48 -0.21
N ALA A 97 2.93 2.18 -0.10
CA ALA A 97 4.01 1.77 0.80
C ALA A 97 3.57 1.87 2.27
N TYR A 98 2.89 2.95 2.64
CA TYR A 98 2.33 3.08 3.99
C TYR A 98 1.28 2.01 4.27
N ILE A 99 0.41 1.72 3.31
CA ILE A 99 -0.61 0.66 3.46
C ILE A 99 0.03 -0.73 3.56
N ALA A 100 1.05 -1.05 2.74
CA ALA A 100 1.80 -2.31 2.83
C ALA A 100 2.45 -2.48 4.21
N PHE A 101 3.02 -1.40 4.72
CA PHE A 101 3.60 -1.34 6.06
C PHE A 101 2.54 -1.60 7.15
N LEU A 102 1.40 -0.89 7.15
CA LEU A 102 0.33 -1.12 8.11
C LEU A 102 -0.20 -2.56 8.04
N LEU A 103 -0.39 -3.09 6.83
CA LEU A 103 -0.86 -4.45 6.61
C LEU A 103 0.10 -5.50 7.18
N SER A 104 1.42 -5.26 7.10
CA SER A 104 2.43 -6.17 7.67
C SER A 104 2.30 -6.32 9.19
N GLY A 105 2.00 -5.24 9.89
CA GLY A 105 1.74 -5.28 11.33
C GLY A 105 0.36 -5.83 11.69
N ALA A 106 -0.65 -5.56 10.85
CA ALA A 106 -2.02 -6.04 11.07
C ALA A 106 -2.20 -7.53 10.74
N ARG A 107 -1.44 -8.07 9.80
CA ARG A 107 -1.50 -9.46 9.33
C ARG A 107 -0.11 -10.10 9.23
N PRO A 108 0.66 -10.11 10.32
CA PRO A 108 2.07 -10.50 10.28
C PRO A 108 2.29 -11.94 9.80
N THR A 109 1.35 -12.84 10.02
CA THR A 109 1.46 -14.24 9.57
C THR A 109 1.15 -14.42 8.08
N LEU A 110 0.40 -13.52 7.47
CA LEU A 110 0.02 -13.61 6.05
C LEU A 110 0.92 -12.76 5.14
N VAL A 111 1.46 -11.65 5.65
CA VAL A 111 2.41 -10.81 4.90
C VAL A 111 3.82 -11.40 5.04
N ARG A 112 4.29 -12.00 3.97
CA ARG A 112 5.62 -12.63 3.88
C ARG A 112 6.65 -11.66 3.32
N GLY A 113 6.72 -10.48 3.93
CA GLY A 113 7.58 -9.36 3.57
C GLY A 113 6.81 -8.18 2.98
N ALA A 114 7.11 -6.98 3.48
CA ALA A 114 6.60 -5.70 2.97
C ALA A 114 7.74 -4.88 2.39
N ILE A 115 7.63 -4.47 1.12
CA ILE A 115 8.63 -3.65 0.40
C ILE A 115 8.06 -2.25 0.20
N LEU A 116 8.77 -1.24 0.71
CA LEU A 116 8.32 0.15 0.73
C LEU A 116 9.11 0.99 -0.27
N LEU A 117 8.42 1.57 -1.27
CA LEU A 117 9.02 2.39 -2.33
C LEU A 117 8.56 3.85 -2.26
N ASP A 118 9.42 4.75 -2.74
CA ASP A 118 9.06 6.15 -2.99
C ASP A 118 7.86 6.28 -3.93
N GLY A 119 7.07 7.32 -3.73
CA GLY A 119 5.96 7.63 -4.63
C GLY A 119 4.97 8.64 -4.07
N PRO A 120 3.91 8.94 -4.84
CA PRO A 120 2.89 9.88 -4.43
C PRO A 120 2.21 9.45 -3.11
N GLY A 121 2.10 10.42 -2.18
CA GLY A 121 1.44 10.19 -0.90
C GLY A 121 2.29 9.45 0.13
N LEU A 122 3.62 9.30 -0.04
CA LEU A 122 4.49 8.63 0.94
C LEU A 122 4.53 9.37 2.29
N ALA A 123 4.63 10.68 2.28
CA ALA A 123 4.77 11.46 3.50
C ALA A 123 3.47 11.57 4.32
N GLY A 124 2.32 11.47 3.68
CA GLY A 124 1.04 11.76 4.32
C GLY A 124 0.83 13.25 4.62
N GLY A 125 -0.10 13.55 5.51
CA GLY A 125 -0.38 14.90 5.95
C GLY A 125 0.73 15.48 6.81
N SER A 126 1.09 16.73 6.51
CA SER A 126 1.93 17.54 7.39
C SER A 126 1.08 18.10 8.52
N ILE A 127 1.69 18.25 9.71
CA ILE A 127 1.12 19.01 10.85
C ILE A 127 0.89 20.49 10.44
N HIS A 128 1.51 20.92 9.34
CA HIS A 128 1.32 22.24 8.75
C HIS A 128 0.55 22.11 7.44
N ALA A 129 -0.63 22.71 7.39
CA ALA A 129 -1.44 22.81 6.17
C ALA A 129 -0.67 23.65 5.13
N THR A 130 -0.07 22.99 4.13
CA THR A 130 0.81 23.65 3.15
C THR A 130 0.19 23.81 1.77
N SER A 131 -1.09 23.49 1.54
CA SER A 131 -1.75 23.88 0.30
C SER A 131 -3.26 24.02 0.47
N ASN A 132 -3.75 25.20 0.12
CA ASN A 132 -5.16 25.44 -0.20
C ASN A 132 -5.44 24.78 -1.56
N THR A 133 -5.77 23.49 -1.58
CA THR A 133 -6.40 22.91 -2.75
C THR A 133 -7.80 23.48 -2.81
N GLU A 134 -8.08 24.32 -3.81
CA GLU A 134 -9.40 24.93 -3.99
C GLU A 134 -10.43 23.83 -4.25
N ILE A 135 -11.41 23.75 -3.35
CA ILE A 135 -12.45 22.72 -3.30
C ILE A 135 -13.51 22.95 -4.41
N ASN A 136 -13.36 24.00 -5.21
CA ASN A 136 -14.39 24.47 -6.12
C ASN A 136 -14.78 23.52 -7.26
N ASP A 137 -13.94 22.52 -7.59
CA ASP A 137 -14.18 21.62 -8.72
C ASP A 137 -14.61 20.18 -8.34
N ILE A 138 -14.82 19.89 -7.06
CA ILE A 138 -15.11 18.51 -6.62
C ILE A 138 -16.45 18.02 -7.19
N GLY A 139 -17.46 18.90 -7.28
CA GLY A 139 -18.79 18.55 -7.76
C GLY A 139 -18.84 18.07 -9.22
N GLU A 140 -17.97 18.62 -10.08
CA GLU A 140 -17.90 18.26 -11.50
C GLU A 140 -17.14 16.94 -11.75
N ARG A 141 -16.35 16.50 -10.79
CA ARG A 141 -15.54 15.26 -10.86
C ARG A 141 -16.11 14.11 -10.02
N ALA A 142 -17.28 14.27 -9.46
CA ALA A 142 -17.92 13.23 -8.65
C ALA A 142 -18.07 11.92 -9.45
N GLY A 143 -17.56 10.82 -8.92
CA GLY A 143 -17.60 9.51 -9.56
C GLY A 143 -16.47 9.24 -10.57
N GLN A 144 -15.53 10.18 -10.76
CA GLN A 144 -14.30 9.94 -11.53
C GLN A 144 -13.21 9.32 -10.66
N THR A 145 -12.29 8.58 -11.29
CA THR A 145 -11.10 8.03 -10.61
C THR A 145 -9.82 8.66 -11.15
N PRO A 146 -8.86 9.04 -10.29
CA PRO A 146 -8.98 9.00 -8.82
C PRO A 146 -10.03 10.00 -8.31
N ASP A 147 -10.76 9.62 -7.25
CA ASP A 147 -11.73 10.51 -6.63
C ASP A 147 -11.02 11.74 -6.02
N PRO A 148 -11.46 12.98 -6.34
CA PRO A 148 -10.89 14.19 -5.75
C PRO A 148 -10.90 14.20 -4.22
N TRP A 149 -11.92 13.62 -3.58
CA TRP A 149 -11.98 13.47 -2.13
C TRP A 149 -10.87 12.57 -1.60
N ALA A 150 -10.59 11.44 -2.27
CA ALA A 150 -9.50 10.56 -1.90
C ALA A 150 -8.15 11.30 -1.93
N LEU A 151 -7.90 12.10 -2.99
CA LEU A 151 -6.67 12.89 -3.10
C LEU A 151 -6.50 13.88 -1.94
N ILE A 152 -7.57 14.58 -1.54
CA ILE A 152 -7.54 15.56 -0.47
C ILE A 152 -7.38 14.90 0.90
N GLU A 153 -8.24 13.93 1.22
CA GLU A 153 -8.28 13.31 2.54
C GLU A 153 -7.02 12.50 2.82
N LEU A 154 -6.58 11.66 1.89
CA LEU A 154 -5.38 10.83 2.04
C LEU A 154 -4.06 11.62 1.99
N SER A 155 -4.03 12.79 1.30
CA SER A 155 -2.87 13.67 1.35
C SER A 155 -2.69 14.34 2.73
N ARG A 156 -3.77 14.44 3.50
CA ARG A 156 -3.81 15.05 4.84
C ARG A 156 -3.79 14.03 5.96
N ASP A 157 -3.89 12.75 5.63
CA ASP A 157 -3.91 11.67 6.62
C ASP A 157 -2.59 11.65 7.41
N ALA A 158 -2.70 11.80 8.73
CA ALA A 158 -1.55 11.91 9.63
C ALA A 158 -0.90 10.54 9.86
N ARG A 159 0.43 10.53 9.90
CA ARG A 159 1.23 9.31 10.14
C ARG A 159 2.13 9.49 11.35
N PRO A 160 1.59 9.42 12.59
CA PRO A 160 2.35 9.66 13.81
C PRO A 160 3.45 8.59 13.98
N PRO A 161 4.71 8.99 14.27
CA PRO A 161 5.80 8.04 14.51
C PRO A 161 5.50 6.97 15.57
N THR A 162 4.81 7.34 16.64
CA THR A 162 4.43 6.39 17.71
C THR A 162 3.45 5.33 17.24
N TYR A 163 2.56 5.67 16.30
CA TYR A 163 1.64 4.71 15.68
C TYR A 163 2.41 3.74 14.78
N THR A 164 3.31 4.26 13.95
CA THR A 164 4.08 3.43 13.02
C THR A 164 5.07 2.51 13.75
N THR A 165 5.78 2.96 14.77
CA THR A 165 6.66 2.07 15.54
C THR A 165 5.89 0.90 16.18
N THR A 166 4.62 1.09 16.54
CA THR A 166 3.77 0.00 17.03
C THR A 166 3.54 -1.07 15.96
N PHE A 167 3.22 -0.67 14.73
CA PHE A 167 3.02 -1.62 13.61
C PHE A 167 4.32 -2.34 13.22
N ALA A 168 5.47 -1.65 13.23
CA ALA A 168 6.77 -2.26 12.99
C ALA A 168 7.05 -3.39 14.01
N ARG A 169 6.80 -3.14 15.30
CA ARG A 169 6.96 -4.14 16.35
C ARG A 169 5.97 -5.30 16.24
N LEU A 170 4.73 -5.05 15.81
CA LEU A 170 3.76 -6.12 15.56
C LEU A 170 4.21 -7.02 14.40
N ALA A 171 4.74 -6.44 13.32
CA ALA A 171 5.32 -7.19 12.22
C ALA A 171 6.53 -8.03 12.66
N ALA A 172 7.50 -7.42 13.36
CA ALA A 172 8.69 -8.09 13.85
C ALA A 172 8.37 -9.27 14.78
N ASN A 173 7.43 -9.07 15.72
CA ASN A 173 7.08 -10.09 16.70
C ASN A 173 6.16 -11.19 16.16
N GLY A 174 5.35 -10.89 15.13
CA GLY A 174 4.30 -11.80 14.67
C GLY A 174 4.57 -12.52 13.36
N SER A 175 5.51 -12.06 12.54
CA SER A 175 5.73 -12.61 11.20
C SER A 175 6.54 -13.91 11.17
N GLY A 176 7.38 -14.14 12.17
CA GLY A 176 8.39 -15.20 12.15
C GLY A 176 9.53 -14.95 11.13
N LEU A 177 9.64 -13.74 10.62
CA LEU A 177 10.73 -13.30 9.74
C LEU A 177 11.73 -12.46 10.53
N ASP A 178 13.02 -12.57 10.22
CA ASP A 178 14.03 -11.72 10.82
C ASP A 178 13.83 -10.26 10.40
N GLU A 179 13.48 -10.02 9.14
CA GLU A 179 13.29 -8.70 8.54
C GLU A 179 11.98 -8.64 7.74
N PRO A 180 10.80 -8.50 8.41
CA PRO A 180 9.52 -8.45 7.72
C PRO A 180 9.28 -7.18 6.91
N ILE A 181 10.06 -6.13 7.09
CA ILE A 181 9.88 -4.84 6.43
C ILE A 181 11.19 -4.41 5.75
N ALA A 182 11.12 -4.15 4.44
CA ALA A 182 12.23 -3.64 3.63
C ALA A 182 11.93 -2.22 3.16
N VAL A 183 12.70 -1.23 3.64
CA VAL A 183 12.60 0.18 3.24
C VAL A 183 13.54 0.43 2.07
N ALA A 184 12.99 0.42 0.86
CA ALA A 184 13.69 0.74 -0.38
C ALA A 184 13.39 2.19 -0.85
N CYS A 185 12.94 3.05 0.08
CA CYS A 185 12.71 4.47 -0.15
C CYS A 185 14.03 5.25 -0.11
N LYS A 186 14.16 6.26 -0.98
CA LYS A 186 15.22 7.27 -0.93
C LYS A 186 14.84 8.47 -0.09
N VAL A 187 13.53 8.73 0.00
CA VAL A 187 12.96 9.80 0.85
C VAL A 187 12.45 9.18 2.13
N ALA A 188 12.88 9.72 3.27
CA ALA A 188 12.48 9.22 4.59
C ALA A 188 11.63 10.29 5.32
N PRO A 189 10.30 10.32 5.13
CA PRO A 189 9.42 11.13 5.95
C PRO A 189 9.47 10.66 7.42
N PRO A 190 9.02 11.46 8.40
CA PRO A 190 9.20 11.16 9.83
C PRO A 190 8.73 9.76 10.27
N TRP A 191 7.69 9.22 9.64
CA TRP A 191 7.23 7.87 9.95
C TRP A 191 8.20 6.79 9.45
N VAL A 192 8.84 7.00 8.27
CA VAL A 192 9.86 6.07 7.74
C VAL A 192 11.11 6.13 8.60
N GLU A 193 11.56 7.34 8.97
CA GLU A 193 12.70 7.51 9.89
C GLU A 193 12.46 6.77 11.23
N ALA A 194 11.24 6.89 11.77
CA ALA A 194 10.89 6.25 13.02
C ALA A 194 10.92 4.72 12.96
N ILE A 195 10.43 4.12 11.86
CA ILE A 195 10.44 2.65 11.73
C ILE A 195 11.82 2.11 11.35
N ALA A 196 12.67 2.90 10.66
CA ALA A 196 14.02 2.49 10.28
C ALA A 196 14.92 2.11 11.48
N ALA A 197 14.59 2.60 12.68
CA ALA A 197 15.29 2.28 13.91
C ALA A 197 14.72 1.07 14.65
N GLU A 198 13.58 0.51 14.19
CA GLU A 198 12.91 -0.61 14.86
C GLU A 198 13.49 -1.97 14.42
N PRO A 199 13.52 -2.97 15.31
CA PRO A 199 13.89 -4.34 14.93
C PRO A 199 13.00 -4.89 13.81
N GLY A 200 13.57 -5.72 12.92
CA GLY A 200 12.84 -6.32 11.82
C GLY A 200 12.63 -5.40 10.62
N VAL A 201 13.30 -4.26 10.59
CA VAL A 201 13.28 -3.32 9.47
C VAL A 201 14.67 -3.23 8.84
N ILE A 202 14.77 -3.64 7.57
CA ILE A 202 15.99 -3.46 6.78
C ILE A 202 15.89 -2.17 5.95
N THR A 203 16.94 -1.39 5.95
CA THR A 203 17.11 -0.15 5.16
C THR A 203 18.26 -0.31 4.16
N ASP A 204 18.48 0.69 3.31
CA ASP A 204 19.57 0.71 2.32
C ASP A 204 19.56 -0.50 1.37
N ILE A 205 18.39 -1.02 1.07
CA ILE A 205 18.15 -2.15 0.18
C ILE A 205 17.48 -1.68 -1.12
N SER A 206 17.84 -2.27 -2.25
CA SER A 206 17.12 -2.00 -3.49
C SER A 206 15.79 -2.77 -3.54
N MET A 207 14.85 -2.29 -4.36
CA MET A 207 13.59 -3.02 -4.61
C MET A 207 13.84 -4.47 -5.02
N GLN A 208 14.79 -4.70 -5.95
CA GLN A 208 15.03 -6.05 -6.46
C GLN A 208 15.71 -6.94 -5.43
N ASP A 209 16.67 -6.43 -4.66
CA ASP A 209 17.30 -7.22 -3.59
C ASP A 209 16.27 -7.61 -2.52
N ALA A 210 15.34 -6.72 -2.19
CA ALA A 210 14.23 -7.03 -1.27
C ALA A 210 13.27 -8.09 -1.85
N LEU A 211 12.96 -8.01 -3.16
CA LEU A 211 12.17 -9.03 -3.84
C LEU A 211 12.87 -10.39 -3.81
N ASP A 212 14.18 -10.42 -4.13
CA ASP A 212 14.99 -11.64 -4.14
C ASP A 212 15.09 -12.25 -2.72
N MET A 213 15.28 -11.41 -1.70
CA MET A 213 15.30 -11.82 -0.29
C MET A 213 13.98 -12.50 0.10
N TYR A 214 12.84 -11.88 -0.21
CA TYR A 214 11.55 -12.47 0.14
C TYR A 214 11.15 -13.62 -0.79
N ALA A 215 11.65 -13.71 -2.01
CA ALA A 215 11.41 -14.85 -2.88
C ALA A 215 12.10 -16.14 -2.39
N ALA A 216 13.15 -16.01 -1.58
CA ALA A 216 13.90 -17.13 -1.01
C ALA A 216 13.22 -17.78 0.22
N LEU A 217 12.16 -17.17 0.77
CA LEU A 217 11.35 -17.68 1.88
C LEU A 217 10.34 -18.70 1.36
#